data_308ccd802dbeb85db2252229adbeef5a
#
_entry.id   308ccd802dbeb85db2252229adbeef5a
#
_cell.length_a   1.000
_cell.length_b   1.000
_cell.length_c   1.000
_cell.angle_alpha   90.00
_cell.angle_beta   90.00
_cell.angle_gamma   90.00
#
_symmetry.space_group_name_H-M   'P 1'
#
loop_
_entity.id
_entity.type
_entity.pdbx_description
1 polymer ?
#
loop_
_entity_poly.entity_id
_entity_poly.type
_entity_poly.pdbx_seq_one_letter_code
_entity_poly.pdbx_strand_id
1 'polypeptide(L)'
;MISSIEKNKCTGCKMCGDICPSGAVDFKTENDGCWYPTVDEEKCIECGLCIKKCPALNIVPSDNNSDPAVYAAWSLNEKVRYDSTSGGIYYEVAKAFIDEGGYIAGCIFSSDFKTAKHVIGKTYDDLNAIMGSKYFQSDTAGIYKEISTLIKNGEKVLFCGTPCQVAALRSFLGKDQRNLYLLDFICKGINSPKAYTAYIDEIERNYKSSVKLVRQKSKKTGWQSLATNIIFQNGKEYHKDRYTDWWIQGYTCGNLFMRENCQECLYKTMPRQADLTFGDFWGIKGCSDEDVQKGISVVFENSQKGAELIQAAIKNLHLEKRSLDEVLDGNPYLFGQAIQKGNRSEFFELLDKEPFSKAVKETYTENIVQKGKRYIKFILKHVFKRKKW
;
A
#
# COMPACT_ATOMS: atom_id res chain seq x y z
N MET A 1 -13.74 25.22 -7.84
CA MET A 1 -13.90 23.85 -8.39
C MET A 1 -12.82 22.93 -7.82
N ILE A 2 -12.99 21.60 -7.86
CA ILE A 2 -11.98 20.67 -7.30
C ILE A 2 -10.64 20.72 -8.06
N SER A 3 -10.63 21.21 -9.28
CA SER A 3 -9.42 21.43 -10.09
C SER A 3 -8.41 22.40 -9.46
N SER A 4 -8.85 23.27 -8.54
CA SER A 4 -7.97 24.19 -7.81
C SER A 4 -7.34 23.62 -6.53
N ILE A 5 -7.53 22.32 -6.25
CA ILE A 5 -6.89 21.69 -5.10
C ILE A 5 -5.37 21.70 -5.23
N GLU A 6 -4.67 22.14 -4.18
CA GLU A 6 -3.21 22.14 -4.14
C GLU A 6 -2.65 20.70 -4.26
N LYS A 7 -1.57 20.52 -5.03
CA LYS A 7 -0.96 19.22 -5.28
C LYS A 7 -0.52 18.51 -4.00
N ASN A 8 0.02 19.25 -3.03
CA ASN A 8 0.42 18.73 -1.73
C ASN A 8 -0.75 18.32 -0.81
N LYS A 9 -2.00 18.65 -1.16
CA LYS A 9 -3.20 18.20 -0.45
C LYS A 9 -3.88 17.02 -1.14
N CYS A 10 -3.88 16.99 -2.49
CA CYS A 10 -4.59 15.98 -3.25
C CYS A 10 -4.02 14.57 -3.05
N THR A 11 -4.81 13.64 -2.51
CA THR A 11 -4.41 12.23 -2.31
C THR A 11 -4.44 11.40 -3.60
N GLY A 12 -5.05 11.91 -4.68
CA GLY A 12 -5.24 11.18 -5.93
C GLY A 12 -6.20 10.00 -5.84
N CYS A 13 -7.10 9.98 -4.86
CA CYS A 13 -8.06 8.90 -4.63
C CYS A 13 -9.18 8.82 -5.68
N LYS A 14 -9.27 9.74 -6.62
CA LYS A 14 -10.27 9.82 -7.70
C LYS A 14 -11.75 9.83 -7.27
N MET A 15 -12.05 9.90 -5.98
CA MET A 15 -13.44 9.92 -5.48
C MET A 15 -14.25 11.09 -6.05
N CYS A 16 -13.60 12.24 -6.32
CA CYS A 16 -14.26 13.41 -6.91
C CYS A 16 -14.83 13.13 -8.32
N GLY A 17 -14.22 12.24 -9.09
CA GLY A 17 -14.77 11.74 -10.36
C GLY A 17 -15.99 10.86 -10.16
N ASP A 18 -15.90 9.93 -9.19
CA ASP A 18 -17.00 9.01 -8.89
C ASP A 18 -18.23 9.73 -8.31
N ILE A 19 -18.04 10.76 -7.49
CA ILE A 19 -19.15 11.49 -6.86
C ILE A 19 -19.81 12.52 -7.80
N CYS A 20 -19.15 12.87 -8.91
CA CYS A 20 -19.66 13.88 -9.83
C CYS A 20 -20.91 13.37 -10.58
N PRO A 21 -22.11 13.99 -10.38
CA PRO A 21 -23.34 13.50 -11.01
C PRO A 21 -23.39 13.78 -12.51
N SER A 22 -22.71 14.83 -12.99
CA SER A 22 -22.67 15.21 -14.40
C SER A 22 -21.48 14.62 -15.17
N GLY A 23 -20.55 13.92 -14.47
CA GLY A 23 -19.35 13.37 -15.08
C GLY A 23 -18.34 14.45 -15.53
N ALA A 24 -18.40 15.66 -14.96
CA ALA A 24 -17.55 16.79 -15.32
C ALA A 24 -16.11 16.69 -14.77
N VAL A 25 -15.83 15.76 -13.87
CA VAL A 25 -14.49 15.62 -13.26
C VAL A 25 -13.70 14.53 -13.96
N ASP A 26 -12.59 14.90 -14.55
CA ASP A 26 -11.60 14.01 -15.15
C ASP A 26 -10.23 14.17 -14.46
N PHE A 27 -9.21 13.46 -14.92
CA PHE A 27 -7.89 13.45 -14.29
C PHE A 27 -6.77 13.61 -15.30
N LYS A 28 -5.93 14.61 -15.06
CA LYS A 28 -4.70 14.83 -15.83
C LYS A 28 -3.52 14.25 -15.06
N THR A 29 -2.68 13.49 -15.77
CA THR A 29 -1.40 13.03 -15.26
C THR A 29 -0.34 14.11 -15.44
N GLU A 30 0.32 14.50 -14.38
CA GLU A 30 1.41 15.49 -14.39
C GLU A 30 2.77 14.82 -14.64
N ASN A 31 3.84 15.63 -14.77
CA ASN A 31 5.19 15.13 -15.07
C ASN A 31 5.74 14.10 -14.07
N ASP A 32 5.30 14.18 -12.83
CA ASP A 32 5.64 13.22 -11.77
C ASP A 32 4.90 11.88 -11.87
N GLY A 33 4.04 11.71 -12.87
CA GLY A 33 3.20 10.53 -13.08
C GLY A 33 2.00 10.41 -12.12
N CYS A 34 1.78 11.41 -11.27
CA CYS A 34 0.61 11.47 -10.42
C CYS A 34 -0.54 12.17 -11.16
N TRP A 35 -1.76 11.72 -10.92
CA TRP A 35 -2.95 12.36 -11.47
C TRP A 35 -3.61 13.34 -10.51
N TYR A 36 -4.18 14.39 -11.08
CA TYR A 36 -4.90 15.45 -10.38
C TYR A 36 -6.22 15.75 -11.10
N PRO A 37 -7.27 16.15 -10.36
CA PRO A 37 -8.58 16.40 -10.96
C PRO A 37 -8.55 17.61 -11.89
N THR A 38 -9.22 17.48 -13.02
CA THR A 38 -9.62 18.56 -13.92
C THR A 38 -11.14 18.63 -13.96
N VAL A 39 -11.69 19.77 -14.38
CA VAL A 39 -13.15 19.95 -14.49
C VAL A 39 -13.47 20.48 -15.88
N ASP A 40 -14.36 19.77 -16.55
CA ASP A 40 -15.02 20.24 -17.76
C ASP A 40 -16.11 21.25 -17.36
N GLU A 41 -15.86 22.52 -17.62
CA GLU A 41 -16.73 23.62 -17.19
C GLU A 41 -18.10 23.61 -17.89
N GLU A 42 -18.18 23.09 -19.11
CA GLU A 42 -19.44 22.98 -19.88
C GLU A 42 -20.36 21.91 -19.26
N LYS A 43 -19.79 20.85 -18.67
CA LYS A 43 -20.57 19.80 -17.99
C LYS A 43 -20.80 20.09 -16.51
N CYS A 44 -20.04 20.99 -15.91
CA CYS A 44 -20.08 21.25 -14.48
C CYS A 44 -21.37 22.01 -14.09
N ILE A 45 -22.22 21.38 -13.28
CA ILE A 45 -23.44 21.98 -12.72
C ILE A 45 -23.21 22.73 -11.39
N GLU A 46 -21.98 22.97 -11.00
CA GLU A 46 -21.56 23.73 -9.81
C GLU A 46 -22.16 23.24 -8.47
N CYS A 47 -22.54 21.97 -8.38
CA CYS A 47 -23.18 21.41 -7.17
C CYS A 47 -22.24 21.32 -5.94
N GLY A 48 -20.92 21.53 -6.08
CA GLY A 48 -19.93 21.53 -5.01
C GLY A 48 -19.63 20.18 -4.34
N LEU A 49 -20.27 19.07 -4.77
CA LEU A 49 -20.10 17.75 -4.13
C LEU A 49 -18.67 17.26 -4.11
N CYS A 50 -17.91 17.47 -5.18
CA CYS A 50 -16.52 17.09 -5.30
C CYS A 50 -15.61 17.78 -4.25
N ILE A 51 -15.92 19.01 -3.85
CA ILE A 51 -15.23 19.74 -2.78
C ILE A 51 -15.73 19.28 -1.42
N LYS A 52 -17.07 19.31 -1.22
CA LYS A 52 -17.69 18.98 0.07
C LYS A 52 -17.34 17.57 0.55
N LYS A 53 -17.19 16.64 -0.37
CA LYS A 53 -16.87 15.23 -0.08
C LYS A 53 -15.37 14.89 -0.20
N CYS A 54 -14.52 15.83 -0.61
CA CYS A 54 -13.10 15.55 -0.74
C CYS A 54 -12.45 15.24 0.63
N PRO A 55 -11.88 14.04 0.83
CA PRO A 55 -11.28 13.66 2.11
C PRO A 55 -9.96 14.41 2.40
N ALA A 56 -9.38 15.05 1.38
CA ALA A 56 -8.20 15.90 1.54
C ALA A 56 -8.53 17.32 2.00
N LEU A 57 -9.74 17.79 1.75
CA LEU A 57 -10.22 19.11 2.14
C LEU A 57 -11.10 19.08 3.40
N ASN A 58 -11.77 17.95 3.61
CA ASN A 58 -12.67 17.73 4.74
C ASN A 58 -12.31 16.41 5.40
N ILE A 59 -11.70 16.45 6.57
CA ILE A 59 -11.32 15.25 7.32
C ILE A 59 -12.57 14.43 7.61
N VAL A 60 -12.52 13.16 7.27
CA VAL A 60 -13.61 12.23 7.50
C VAL A 60 -13.55 11.77 8.97
N PRO A 61 -14.57 12.03 9.78
CA PRO A 61 -14.63 11.54 11.15
C PRO A 61 -14.63 10.01 11.18
N SER A 62 -14.10 9.44 12.26
CA SER A 62 -14.15 8.02 12.52
C SER A 62 -14.59 7.77 13.95
N ASP A 63 -15.61 6.94 14.12
CA ASP A 63 -16.12 6.51 15.43
C ASP A 63 -15.43 5.21 15.91
N ASN A 64 -14.39 4.78 15.20
CA ASN A 64 -13.59 3.62 15.58
C ASN A 64 -12.85 3.88 16.91
N ASN A 65 -12.36 2.80 17.51
CA ASN A 65 -11.66 2.88 18.79
C ASN A 65 -10.35 3.68 18.64
N SER A 66 -10.13 4.67 19.50
CA SER A 66 -8.89 5.44 19.56
C SER A 66 -7.75 4.69 20.26
N ASP A 67 -8.08 3.65 21.05
CA ASP A 67 -7.13 2.73 21.70
C ASP A 67 -7.48 1.29 21.29
N PRO A 68 -7.18 0.88 20.06
CA PRO A 68 -7.54 -0.43 19.51
C PRO A 68 -6.74 -1.55 20.17
N ALA A 69 -7.32 -2.75 20.22
CA ALA A 69 -6.54 -3.93 20.57
C ALA A 69 -5.48 -4.21 19.49
N VAL A 70 -4.27 -4.57 19.94
CA VAL A 70 -3.10 -4.78 19.08
C VAL A 70 -2.65 -6.22 19.17
N TYR A 71 -2.34 -6.83 18.03
CA TYR A 71 -1.89 -8.21 17.95
C TYR A 71 -0.67 -8.37 17.06
N ALA A 72 0.23 -9.28 17.41
CA ALA A 72 1.14 -9.94 16.51
C ALA A 72 0.40 -11.13 15.88
N ALA A 73 0.42 -11.25 14.56
CA ALA A 73 -0.39 -12.24 13.90
C ALA A 73 0.25 -12.80 12.61
N TRP A 74 -0.03 -14.08 12.33
CA TRP A 74 0.34 -14.73 11.07
C TRP A 74 -0.58 -15.91 10.74
N SER A 75 -0.63 -16.25 9.45
CA SER A 75 -1.33 -17.43 8.96
C SER A 75 -0.64 -18.71 9.43
N LEU A 76 -1.42 -19.70 9.88
CA LEU A 76 -0.97 -21.04 10.19
C LEU A 76 -0.66 -21.84 8.92
N ASN A 77 -1.11 -21.39 7.76
CA ASN A 77 -0.76 -21.97 6.47
C ASN A 77 0.60 -21.39 6.00
N GLU A 78 1.64 -22.21 6.05
CA GLU A 78 3.00 -21.83 5.68
C GLU A 78 3.11 -21.28 4.24
N LYS A 79 2.34 -21.82 3.30
CA LYS A 79 2.34 -21.32 1.91
C LYS A 79 1.72 -19.94 1.82
N VAL A 80 0.60 -19.68 2.48
CA VAL A 80 -0.05 -18.36 2.55
C VAL A 80 0.89 -17.37 3.21
N ARG A 81 1.49 -17.72 4.33
CA ARG A 81 2.45 -16.90 5.05
C ARG A 81 3.65 -16.55 4.18
N TYR A 82 4.22 -17.53 3.45
CA TYR A 82 5.36 -17.31 2.54
C TYR A 82 5.01 -16.41 1.34
N ASP A 83 3.88 -16.66 0.70
CA ASP A 83 3.46 -15.93 -0.50
C ASP A 83 2.98 -14.50 -0.19
N SER A 84 2.58 -14.23 1.06
CA SER A 84 2.16 -12.91 1.54
C SER A 84 3.33 -11.97 1.81
N THR A 85 3.07 -10.66 1.80
CA THR A 85 4.07 -9.62 2.10
C THR A 85 4.56 -9.68 3.55
N SER A 86 3.68 -10.01 4.51
CA SER A 86 3.95 -10.10 5.94
C SER A 86 3.42 -11.42 6.51
N GLY A 87 2.68 -11.43 7.61
CA GLY A 87 2.13 -12.63 8.25
C GLY A 87 1.02 -13.35 7.46
N GLY A 88 0.40 -12.74 6.45
CA GLY A 88 -0.66 -13.38 5.65
C GLY A 88 -2.09 -13.09 6.12
N ILE A 89 -2.28 -12.14 7.03
CA ILE A 89 -3.58 -11.85 7.66
C ILE A 89 -4.64 -11.44 6.64
N TYR A 90 -4.28 -10.56 5.68
CA TYR A 90 -5.21 -10.16 4.63
C TYR A 90 -5.81 -11.38 3.90
N TYR A 91 -4.98 -12.36 3.55
CA TYR A 91 -5.45 -13.56 2.83
C TYR A 91 -6.47 -14.34 3.65
N GLU A 92 -6.18 -14.64 4.91
CA GLU A 92 -7.06 -15.45 5.76
C GLU A 92 -8.39 -14.74 6.04
N VAL A 93 -8.36 -13.42 6.31
CA VAL A 93 -9.56 -12.62 6.51
C VAL A 93 -10.40 -12.53 5.24
N ALA A 94 -9.77 -12.24 4.10
CA ALA A 94 -10.49 -12.12 2.83
C ALA A 94 -11.01 -13.48 2.34
N LYS A 95 -10.27 -14.57 2.59
CA LYS A 95 -10.74 -15.92 2.32
C LYS A 95 -12.00 -16.26 3.11
N ALA A 96 -12.00 -16.05 4.42
CA ALA A 96 -13.17 -16.30 5.26
C ALA A 96 -14.37 -15.45 4.79
N PHE A 97 -14.13 -14.20 4.37
CA PHE A 97 -15.17 -13.32 3.87
C PHE A 97 -15.78 -13.81 2.54
N ILE A 98 -14.96 -14.35 1.63
CA ILE A 98 -15.44 -15.00 0.39
C ILE A 98 -16.23 -16.27 0.71
N ASP A 99 -15.76 -17.09 1.65
CA ASP A 99 -16.41 -18.33 2.07
C ASP A 99 -17.84 -18.08 2.62
N GLU A 100 -18.06 -16.89 3.22
CA GLU A 100 -19.38 -16.39 3.64
C GLU A 100 -20.21 -15.74 2.51
N GLY A 101 -19.72 -15.77 1.26
CA GLY A 101 -20.40 -15.24 0.09
C GLY A 101 -20.19 -13.74 -0.15
N GLY A 102 -19.29 -13.08 0.58
CA GLY A 102 -18.96 -11.66 0.42
C GLY A 102 -18.08 -11.36 -0.80
N TYR A 103 -18.09 -10.10 -1.22
CA TYR A 103 -17.21 -9.55 -2.25
C TYR A 103 -15.97 -8.94 -1.61
N ILE A 104 -14.82 -9.12 -2.21
CA ILE A 104 -13.58 -8.44 -1.83
C ILE A 104 -13.26 -7.35 -2.86
N ALA A 105 -12.77 -6.21 -2.41
CA ALA A 105 -12.31 -5.13 -3.27
C ALA A 105 -10.89 -4.73 -2.87
N GLY A 106 -9.97 -4.70 -3.83
CA GLY A 106 -8.58 -4.38 -3.57
C GLY A 106 -7.76 -4.19 -4.84
N CYS A 107 -6.48 -3.95 -4.66
CA CYS A 107 -5.57 -3.55 -5.72
C CYS A 107 -4.94 -4.76 -6.43
N ILE A 108 -5.00 -4.79 -7.76
CA ILE A 108 -4.29 -5.75 -8.62
C ILE A 108 -3.27 -5.05 -9.52
N PHE A 109 -2.27 -5.80 -10.00
CA PHE A 109 -1.43 -5.35 -11.12
C PHE A 109 -2.20 -5.46 -12.44
N SER A 110 -1.83 -4.62 -13.41
CA SER A 110 -2.13 -4.87 -14.84
C SER A 110 -1.43 -6.14 -15.33
N SER A 111 -1.88 -6.67 -16.47
CA SER A 111 -1.30 -7.89 -17.07
C SER A 111 0.19 -7.78 -17.41
N ASP A 112 0.68 -6.57 -17.65
CA ASP A 112 2.09 -6.26 -17.90
C ASP A 112 2.88 -5.88 -16.63
N PHE A 113 2.24 -5.89 -15.45
CA PHE A 113 2.82 -5.52 -14.16
C PHE A 113 3.34 -4.08 -14.05
N LYS A 114 2.94 -3.16 -14.94
CA LYS A 114 3.43 -1.76 -14.96
C LYS A 114 2.50 -0.77 -14.28
N THR A 115 1.22 -1.11 -14.18
CA THR A 115 0.21 -0.30 -13.51
C THR A 115 -0.55 -1.11 -12.47
N ALA A 116 -1.34 -0.43 -11.65
CA ALA A 116 -2.19 -1.07 -10.66
C ALA A 116 -3.57 -0.38 -10.58
N LYS A 117 -4.62 -1.16 -10.37
CA LYS A 117 -5.99 -0.66 -10.20
C LYS A 117 -6.74 -1.43 -9.13
N HIS A 118 -7.75 -0.80 -8.57
CA HIS A 118 -8.71 -1.49 -7.71
C HIS A 118 -9.75 -2.22 -8.55
N VAL A 119 -10.10 -3.40 -8.09
CA VAL A 119 -11.14 -4.26 -8.67
C VAL A 119 -12.00 -4.86 -7.56
N ILE A 120 -13.17 -5.36 -7.94
CA ILE A 120 -14.04 -6.17 -7.09
C ILE A 120 -13.98 -7.61 -7.58
N GLY A 121 -13.89 -8.56 -6.66
CA GLY A 121 -13.87 -9.99 -6.95
C GLY A 121 -14.61 -10.79 -5.90
N LYS A 122 -14.83 -12.07 -6.17
CA LYS A 122 -15.55 -13.00 -5.28
C LYS A 122 -14.95 -14.42 -5.31
N THR A 123 -13.83 -14.59 -5.99
CA THR A 123 -13.17 -15.88 -6.17
C THR A 123 -11.81 -15.93 -5.49
N TYR A 124 -11.27 -17.13 -5.31
CA TYR A 124 -9.90 -17.28 -4.81
C TYR A 124 -8.83 -16.80 -5.82
N ASP A 125 -9.14 -16.76 -7.11
CA ASP A 125 -8.25 -16.20 -8.12
C ASP A 125 -8.18 -14.68 -7.95
N ASP A 126 -9.31 -14.01 -7.69
CA ASP A 126 -9.35 -12.58 -7.36
C ASP A 126 -8.55 -12.30 -6.07
N LEU A 127 -8.73 -13.14 -5.04
CA LEU A 127 -7.96 -13.02 -3.79
C LEU A 127 -6.45 -13.13 -4.03
N ASN A 128 -6.02 -14.11 -4.83
CA ASN A 128 -4.61 -14.29 -5.19
C ASN A 128 -4.05 -13.10 -5.99
N ALA A 129 -4.84 -12.49 -6.86
CA ALA A 129 -4.45 -11.32 -7.63
C ALA A 129 -4.33 -10.05 -6.75
N ILE A 130 -5.21 -9.91 -5.76
CA ILE A 130 -5.20 -8.78 -4.82
C ILE A 130 -4.09 -8.94 -3.78
N MET A 131 -3.79 -10.16 -3.35
CA MET A 131 -2.77 -10.44 -2.35
C MET A 131 -1.41 -9.84 -2.72
N GLY A 132 -0.66 -9.39 -1.72
CA GLY A 132 0.67 -8.81 -1.90
C GLY A 132 0.65 -7.31 -2.19
N SER A 133 1.64 -6.62 -1.64
CA SER A 133 1.75 -5.15 -1.72
C SER A 133 2.18 -4.68 -3.10
N LYS A 134 1.54 -3.59 -3.58
CA LYS A 134 1.90 -2.81 -4.75
C LYS A 134 2.32 -1.42 -4.24
N TYR A 135 3.64 -1.15 -4.17
CA TYR A 135 4.18 0.06 -3.52
C TYR A 135 4.17 1.29 -4.42
N PHE A 136 3.12 1.49 -5.20
CA PHE A 136 2.88 2.67 -6.01
C PHE A 136 1.38 2.93 -6.15
N GLN A 137 1.01 4.10 -6.71
CA GLN A 137 -0.37 4.54 -6.78
C GLN A 137 -1.22 3.63 -7.68
N SER A 138 -2.33 3.14 -7.14
CA SER A 138 -3.35 2.38 -7.87
C SER A 138 -4.47 3.29 -8.36
N ASP A 139 -5.03 2.97 -9.52
CA ASP A 139 -6.23 3.60 -10.02
C ASP A 139 -7.47 3.10 -9.27
N THR A 140 -8.29 4.03 -8.79
CA THR A 140 -9.53 3.76 -8.04
C THR A 140 -10.77 4.30 -8.75
N ALA A 141 -10.64 4.72 -10.01
CA ALA A 141 -11.79 5.25 -10.78
C ALA A 141 -12.90 4.20 -10.90
N GLY A 142 -14.11 4.59 -10.58
CA GLY A 142 -15.31 3.75 -10.63
C GLY A 142 -15.56 2.88 -9.40
N ILE A 143 -14.51 2.55 -8.62
CA ILE A 143 -14.62 1.55 -7.54
C ILE A 143 -15.62 1.94 -6.44
N TYR A 144 -15.71 3.23 -6.11
CA TYR A 144 -16.62 3.69 -5.04
C TYR A 144 -18.08 3.59 -5.46
N LYS A 145 -18.38 3.85 -6.75
CA LYS A 145 -19.71 3.65 -7.33
C LYS A 145 -20.12 2.18 -7.35
N GLU A 146 -19.21 1.31 -7.79
CA GLU A 146 -19.45 -0.14 -7.86
C GLU A 146 -19.70 -0.72 -6.47
N ILE A 147 -18.87 -0.37 -5.47
CA ILE A 147 -19.08 -0.77 -4.07
C ILE A 147 -20.42 -0.27 -3.55
N SER A 148 -20.78 1.00 -3.81
CA SER A 148 -22.06 1.56 -3.40
C SER A 148 -23.24 0.79 -3.99
N THR A 149 -23.13 0.34 -5.24
CA THR A 149 -24.16 -0.46 -5.91
C THR A 149 -24.33 -1.83 -5.24
N LEU A 150 -23.25 -2.54 -4.96
CA LEU A 150 -23.29 -3.82 -4.26
C LEU A 150 -23.91 -3.69 -2.87
N ILE A 151 -23.51 -2.66 -2.11
CA ILE A 151 -24.06 -2.40 -0.77
C ILE A 151 -25.57 -2.14 -0.83
N LYS A 152 -26.05 -1.35 -1.80
CA LYS A 152 -27.49 -1.09 -2.00
C LYS A 152 -28.27 -2.35 -2.36
N ASN A 153 -27.64 -3.29 -3.02
CA ASN A 153 -28.23 -4.60 -3.36
C ASN A 153 -28.17 -5.59 -2.20
N GLY A 154 -27.71 -5.17 -1.01
CA GLY A 154 -27.63 -6.02 0.19
C GLY A 154 -26.38 -6.87 0.28
N GLU A 155 -25.45 -6.77 -0.67
CA GLU A 155 -24.23 -7.56 -0.71
C GLU A 155 -23.22 -7.11 0.36
N LYS A 156 -22.48 -8.05 0.95
CA LYS A 156 -21.35 -7.77 1.84
C LYS A 156 -20.11 -7.45 1.01
N VAL A 157 -19.40 -6.38 1.35
CA VAL A 157 -18.16 -5.96 0.67
C VAL A 157 -17.05 -5.72 1.68
N LEU A 158 -15.88 -6.33 1.43
CA LEU A 158 -14.63 -6.09 2.15
C LEU A 158 -13.70 -5.26 1.26
N PHE A 159 -13.49 -3.99 1.58
CA PHE A 159 -12.60 -3.10 0.85
C PHE A 159 -11.25 -2.97 1.54
N CYS A 160 -10.16 -3.19 0.81
CA CYS A 160 -8.79 -2.99 1.27
C CYS A 160 -8.11 -1.88 0.45
N GLY A 161 -7.69 -0.81 1.12
CA GLY A 161 -7.01 0.31 0.50
C GLY A 161 -6.04 1.03 1.43
N THR A 162 -5.38 2.07 0.92
CA THR A 162 -4.62 2.98 1.78
C THR A 162 -5.58 3.75 2.71
N PRO A 163 -5.11 4.27 3.86
CA PRO A 163 -5.98 5.02 4.78
C PRO A 163 -6.77 6.15 4.11
N CYS A 164 -6.15 6.87 3.17
CA CYS A 164 -6.82 7.93 2.40
C CYS A 164 -7.86 7.39 1.39
N GLN A 165 -7.68 6.18 0.84
CA GLN A 165 -8.67 5.53 -0.02
C GLN A 165 -9.86 5.01 0.79
N VAL A 166 -9.61 4.48 1.98
CA VAL A 166 -10.68 4.09 2.93
C VAL A 166 -11.49 5.32 3.35
N ALA A 167 -10.82 6.42 3.72
CA ALA A 167 -11.49 7.68 4.01
C ALA A 167 -12.31 8.21 2.82
N ALA A 168 -11.80 8.06 1.59
CA ALA A 168 -12.53 8.44 0.39
C ALA A 168 -13.83 7.64 0.21
N LEU A 169 -13.78 6.31 0.42
CA LEU A 169 -14.97 5.47 0.37
C LEU A 169 -15.99 5.84 1.45
N ARG A 170 -15.55 6.07 2.70
CA ARG A 170 -16.43 6.54 3.79
C ARG A 170 -17.09 7.87 3.44
N SER A 171 -16.30 8.83 2.92
CA SER A 171 -16.83 10.14 2.50
C SER A 171 -17.82 10.01 1.34
N PHE A 172 -17.54 9.14 0.36
CA PHE A 172 -18.41 8.87 -0.77
C PHE A 172 -19.79 8.37 -0.30
N LEU A 173 -19.81 7.38 0.59
CA LEU A 173 -21.04 6.79 1.12
C LEU A 173 -21.76 7.71 2.11
N GLY A 174 -21.02 8.53 2.85
CA GLY A 174 -21.55 9.57 3.74
C GLY A 174 -22.13 9.09 5.06
N LYS A 175 -22.30 7.80 5.27
CA LYS A 175 -22.73 7.14 6.51
C LYS A 175 -22.14 5.76 6.60
N ASP A 176 -22.03 5.23 7.81
CA ASP A 176 -21.61 3.83 8.00
C ASP A 176 -22.61 2.87 7.35
N GLN A 177 -22.10 1.78 6.80
CA GLN A 177 -22.86 0.76 6.09
C GLN A 177 -22.67 -0.58 6.81
N ARG A 178 -23.76 -1.22 7.24
CA ARG A 178 -23.71 -2.48 7.99
C ARG A 178 -22.96 -3.60 7.25
N ASN A 179 -23.11 -3.67 5.94
CA ASN A 179 -22.56 -4.70 5.06
C ASN A 179 -21.22 -4.29 4.38
N LEU A 180 -20.59 -3.18 4.81
CA LEU A 180 -19.27 -2.76 4.40
C LEU A 180 -18.26 -3.02 5.52
N TYR A 181 -17.16 -3.68 5.19
CA TYR A 181 -16.00 -3.93 6.04
C TYR A 181 -14.78 -3.28 5.42
N LEU A 182 -13.96 -2.63 6.22
CA LEU A 182 -12.87 -1.77 5.76
C LEU A 182 -11.53 -2.24 6.33
N LEU A 183 -10.57 -2.45 5.43
CA LEU A 183 -9.19 -2.77 5.76
C LEU A 183 -8.26 -1.68 5.28
N ASP A 184 -7.32 -1.27 6.12
CA ASP A 184 -6.19 -0.45 5.70
C ASP A 184 -4.87 -1.02 6.24
N PHE A 185 -3.78 -0.31 5.99
CA PHE A 185 -2.47 -0.73 6.47
C PHE A 185 -1.63 0.47 6.89
N ILE A 186 -0.57 0.22 7.69
CA ILE A 186 0.42 1.25 8.02
C ILE A 186 1.09 1.69 6.72
N CYS A 187 0.70 2.87 6.25
CA CYS A 187 1.13 3.39 4.96
C CYS A 187 2.26 4.41 5.14
N LYS A 188 3.42 4.14 4.56
CA LYS A 188 4.53 5.10 4.53
C LYS A 188 4.21 6.28 3.59
N GLY A 189 3.63 6.00 2.44
CA GLY A 189 3.31 6.93 1.36
C GLY A 189 3.16 6.19 0.04
N ILE A 190 2.60 6.87 -0.95
CA ILE A 190 2.31 6.32 -2.29
C ILE A 190 3.36 6.82 -3.27
N ASN A 191 3.96 5.91 -4.04
CA ASN A 191 4.93 6.26 -5.07
C ASN A 191 4.27 6.52 -6.43
N SER A 192 4.99 7.25 -7.27
CA SER A 192 4.60 7.57 -8.63
C SER A 192 4.47 6.33 -9.52
N PRO A 193 3.36 6.19 -10.28
CA PRO A 193 3.24 5.16 -11.32
C PRO A 193 4.31 5.30 -12.41
N LYS A 194 4.64 6.53 -12.85
CA LYS A 194 5.69 6.80 -13.86
C LYS A 194 7.04 6.25 -13.40
N ALA A 195 7.43 6.49 -12.14
CA ALA A 195 8.67 5.98 -11.60
C ALA A 195 8.69 4.45 -11.56
N TYR A 196 7.55 3.83 -11.21
CA TYR A 196 7.45 2.37 -11.17
C TYR A 196 7.50 1.75 -12.58
N THR A 197 6.78 2.33 -13.54
CA THR A 197 6.83 1.88 -14.95
C THR A 197 8.25 1.97 -15.49
N ALA A 198 8.94 3.09 -15.29
CA ALA A 198 10.33 3.26 -15.74
C ALA A 198 11.30 2.25 -15.10
N TYR A 199 11.08 1.89 -13.82
CA TYR A 199 11.84 0.85 -13.13
C TYR A 199 11.64 -0.52 -13.80
N ILE A 200 10.39 -0.92 -14.07
CA ILE A 200 10.07 -2.19 -14.75
C ILE A 200 10.62 -2.20 -16.17
N ASP A 201 10.46 -1.12 -16.92
CA ASP A 201 10.97 -0.99 -18.29
C ASP A 201 12.49 -1.16 -18.36
N GLU A 202 13.23 -0.57 -17.42
CA GLU A 202 14.69 -0.76 -17.35
C GLU A 202 15.06 -2.21 -17.09
N ILE A 203 14.37 -2.87 -16.17
CA ILE A 203 14.64 -4.26 -15.83
C ILE A 203 14.29 -5.18 -17.00
N GLU A 204 13.16 -4.99 -17.68
CA GLU A 204 12.78 -5.75 -18.87
C GLU A 204 13.81 -5.62 -19.99
N ARG A 205 14.31 -4.39 -20.25
CA ARG A 205 15.40 -4.17 -21.21
C ARG A 205 16.67 -4.93 -20.83
N ASN A 206 17.08 -4.90 -19.56
CA ASN A 206 18.27 -5.55 -19.07
C ASN A 206 18.20 -7.09 -19.17
N TYR A 207 17.01 -7.66 -18.94
CA TYR A 207 16.77 -9.10 -19.01
C TYR A 207 16.30 -9.59 -20.38
N LYS A 208 16.02 -8.64 -21.32
CA LYS A 208 15.52 -8.89 -22.68
C LYS A 208 14.27 -9.78 -22.68
N SER A 209 13.35 -9.52 -21.77
CA SER A 209 12.12 -10.29 -21.60
C SER A 209 11.11 -9.53 -20.77
N SER A 210 9.83 -9.68 -21.10
CA SER A 210 8.72 -9.13 -20.31
C SER A 210 8.56 -9.84 -18.97
N VAL A 211 8.01 -9.13 -18.00
CA VAL A 211 7.72 -9.63 -16.67
C VAL A 211 6.59 -10.67 -16.71
N LYS A 212 6.72 -11.72 -15.92
CA LYS A 212 5.71 -12.76 -15.68
C LYS A 212 5.12 -12.67 -14.28
N LEU A 213 5.93 -12.26 -13.29
CA LEU A 213 5.52 -12.15 -11.89
C LEU A 213 6.38 -11.11 -11.18
N VAL A 214 5.75 -10.28 -10.34
CA VAL A 214 6.43 -9.35 -9.43
C VAL A 214 6.03 -9.61 -7.99
N ARG A 215 7.02 -9.71 -7.11
CA ARG A 215 6.87 -9.66 -5.66
C ARG A 215 7.75 -8.54 -5.13
N GLN A 216 7.17 -7.37 -4.85
CA GLN A 216 7.90 -6.19 -4.36
C GLN A 216 8.45 -6.35 -2.93
N LYS A 217 8.02 -7.40 -2.22
CA LYS A 217 8.56 -7.81 -0.92
C LYS A 217 8.61 -9.32 -0.84
N SER A 218 9.67 -9.89 -1.42
CA SER A 218 9.92 -11.33 -1.43
C SER A 218 10.58 -11.80 -0.13
N LYS A 219 10.18 -12.98 0.34
CA LYS A 219 10.75 -13.64 1.50
C LYS A 219 11.83 -14.68 1.16
N LYS A 220 12.24 -14.80 -0.11
CA LYS A 220 13.22 -15.76 -0.59
C LYS A 220 14.55 -15.74 0.20
N THR A 221 14.94 -14.56 0.68
CA THR A 221 16.13 -14.36 1.54
C THR A 221 15.75 -13.87 2.95
N GLY A 222 14.55 -14.22 3.38
CA GLY A 222 13.96 -13.84 4.66
C GLY A 222 13.17 -12.52 4.59
N TRP A 223 12.15 -12.41 5.39
CA TRP A 223 11.22 -11.27 5.43
C TRP A 223 11.93 -9.93 5.67
N GLN A 224 12.95 -9.90 6.53
CA GLN A 224 13.69 -8.68 6.87
C GLN A 224 14.60 -8.17 5.75
N SER A 225 14.83 -8.94 4.66
CA SER A 225 15.68 -8.52 3.55
C SER A 225 15.04 -7.40 2.73
N LEU A 226 13.71 -7.27 2.74
CA LEU A 226 12.94 -6.35 1.89
C LEU A 226 13.35 -6.49 0.41
N ALA A 227 13.41 -7.72 -0.08
CA ALA A 227 13.86 -7.97 -1.45
C ALA A 227 12.72 -7.83 -2.46
N THR A 228 13.03 -7.32 -3.65
CA THR A 228 12.18 -7.44 -4.84
C THR A 228 12.55 -8.71 -5.57
N ASN A 229 11.55 -9.47 -5.99
CA ASN A 229 11.70 -10.63 -6.83
C ASN A 229 10.81 -10.52 -8.07
N ILE A 230 11.41 -10.61 -9.25
CA ILE A 230 10.73 -10.56 -10.54
C ILE A 230 11.12 -11.79 -11.35
N ILE A 231 10.11 -12.48 -11.89
CA ILE A 231 10.29 -13.61 -12.80
C ILE A 231 9.89 -13.15 -14.20
N PHE A 232 10.69 -13.49 -15.20
CA PHE A 232 10.48 -13.11 -16.60
C PHE A 232 9.89 -14.26 -17.41
N GLN A 233 9.30 -13.93 -18.57
CA GLN A 233 8.76 -14.93 -19.49
C GLN A 233 9.82 -15.91 -20.01
N ASN A 234 11.08 -15.48 -20.14
CA ASN A 234 12.21 -16.32 -20.53
C ASN A 234 12.79 -17.19 -19.39
N GLY A 235 12.14 -17.22 -18.23
CA GLY A 235 12.53 -18.01 -17.05
C GLY A 235 13.64 -17.40 -16.19
N LYS A 236 14.25 -16.27 -16.61
CA LYS A 236 15.23 -15.57 -15.79
C LYS A 236 14.57 -14.93 -14.57
N GLU A 237 15.38 -14.65 -13.55
CA GLU A 237 14.95 -14.08 -12.29
C GLU A 237 15.79 -12.85 -11.93
N TYR A 238 15.13 -11.77 -11.51
CA TYR A 238 15.71 -10.65 -10.81
C TYR A 238 15.40 -10.78 -9.33
N HIS A 239 16.44 -10.82 -8.49
CA HIS A 239 16.28 -10.83 -7.04
C HIS A 239 17.30 -9.89 -6.41
N LYS A 240 16.81 -8.80 -5.83
CA LYS A 240 17.66 -7.80 -5.15
C LYS A 240 17.02 -7.33 -3.85
N ASP A 241 17.84 -7.16 -2.83
CA ASP A 241 17.44 -6.67 -1.52
C ASP A 241 17.49 -5.13 -1.42
N ARG A 242 17.13 -4.60 -0.23
CA ARG A 242 17.12 -3.16 0.05
C ARG A 242 18.46 -2.45 -0.21
N TYR A 243 19.57 -3.16 -0.28
CA TYR A 243 20.90 -2.58 -0.45
C TYR A 243 21.32 -2.49 -1.91
N THR A 244 20.68 -3.27 -2.77
CA THR A 244 21.07 -3.45 -4.17
C THR A 244 19.96 -3.11 -5.17
N ASP A 245 18.71 -3.00 -4.70
CA ASP A 245 17.55 -2.63 -5.52
C ASP A 245 17.34 -1.11 -5.54
N TRP A 246 17.40 -0.51 -6.73
CA TRP A 246 17.22 0.94 -6.89
C TRP A 246 15.81 1.43 -6.58
N TRP A 247 14.77 0.62 -6.83
CA TRP A 247 13.41 0.93 -6.42
C TRP A 247 13.30 1.06 -4.90
N ILE A 248 13.81 0.07 -4.19
CA ILE A 248 13.76 0.07 -2.73
C ILE A 248 14.58 1.23 -2.16
N GLN A 249 15.76 1.52 -2.73
CA GLN A 249 16.59 2.65 -2.27
C GLN A 249 15.91 3.99 -2.48
N GLY A 250 15.37 4.26 -3.68
CA GLY A 250 14.66 5.50 -3.97
C GLY A 250 13.39 5.66 -3.11
N TYR A 251 12.65 4.57 -2.87
CA TYR A 251 11.45 4.57 -2.06
C TYR A 251 11.75 4.62 -0.56
N THR A 252 12.58 3.71 -0.04
CA THR A 252 12.74 3.55 1.42
C THR A 252 13.73 4.52 2.03
N CYS A 253 14.75 4.91 1.30
CA CYS A 253 15.81 5.78 1.78
C CYS A 253 15.63 7.24 1.33
N GLY A 254 15.33 7.45 0.04
CA GLY A 254 15.24 8.78 -0.57
C GLY A 254 13.86 9.42 -0.50
N ASN A 255 12.79 8.64 -0.45
CA ASN A 255 11.41 9.09 -0.68
C ASN A 255 11.27 9.93 -1.96
N LEU A 256 12.07 9.59 -3.01
CA LEU A 256 12.29 10.40 -4.20
C LEU A 256 11.05 10.61 -5.05
N PHE A 257 10.25 9.57 -5.20
CA PHE A 257 9.12 9.55 -6.11
C PHE A 257 7.77 9.39 -5.40
N MET A 258 7.76 9.67 -4.10
CA MET A 258 6.54 9.66 -3.31
C MET A 258 5.66 10.87 -3.68
N ARG A 259 4.35 10.67 -3.69
CA ARG A 259 3.36 11.73 -3.89
C ARG A 259 3.49 12.81 -2.81
N GLU A 260 3.37 14.08 -3.18
CA GLU A 260 3.64 15.22 -2.28
C GLU A 260 2.76 15.22 -1.02
N ASN A 261 1.45 14.96 -1.16
CA ASN A 261 0.53 14.93 -0.02
C ASN A 261 0.89 13.90 1.06
N CYS A 262 1.69 12.88 0.73
CA CYS A 262 2.10 11.87 1.70
C CYS A 262 3.06 12.41 2.76
N GLN A 263 3.67 13.57 2.53
CA GLN A 263 4.53 14.26 3.50
C GLN A 263 3.72 14.96 4.60
N GLU A 264 2.43 15.25 4.34
CA GLU A 264 1.49 15.92 5.26
C GLU A 264 0.19 15.10 5.38
N CYS A 265 0.32 13.77 5.49
CA CYS A 265 -0.81 12.85 5.45
C CYS A 265 -1.77 13.06 6.63
N LEU A 266 -3.04 13.31 6.35
CA LEU A 266 -4.10 13.53 7.35
C LEU A 266 -4.57 12.23 8.03
N TYR A 267 -4.21 11.06 7.49
CA TYR A 267 -4.75 9.75 7.91
C TYR A 267 -3.74 8.84 8.62
N LYS A 268 -2.62 9.41 9.08
CA LYS A 268 -1.66 8.73 9.98
C LYS A 268 -1.98 9.10 11.42
N THR A 269 -3.15 8.72 11.87
CA THR A 269 -3.69 9.08 13.19
C THR A 269 -4.60 8.00 13.73
N MET A 270 -4.93 8.07 15.02
CA MET A 270 -6.03 7.36 15.66
C MET A 270 -7.18 8.34 15.93
N PRO A 271 -8.43 7.90 15.90
CA PRO A 271 -8.87 6.58 15.45
C PRO A 271 -8.63 6.35 13.95
N ARG A 272 -8.40 5.09 13.57
CA ARG A 272 -8.22 4.69 12.17
C ARG A 272 -9.54 4.73 11.41
N GLN A 273 -9.45 4.86 10.08
CA GLN A 273 -10.63 4.88 9.21
C GLN A 273 -11.20 3.48 8.92
N ALA A 274 -10.35 2.45 9.02
CA ALA A 274 -10.69 1.06 8.71
C ALA A 274 -11.11 0.28 9.95
N ASP A 275 -11.83 -0.82 9.77
CA ASP A 275 -12.21 -1.76 10.84
C ASP A 275 -11.00 -2.55 11.35
N LEU A 276 -10.09 -2.95 10.44
CA LEU A 276 -8.77 -3.50 10.76
C LEU A 276 -7.68 -2.73 10.05
N THR A 277 -6.57 -2.49 10.77
CA THR A 277 -5.33 -1.97 10.20
C THR A 277 -4.25 -3.02 10.25
N PHE A 278 -3.55 -3.26 9.14
CA PHE A 278 -2.44 -4.19 9.06
C PHE A 278 -1.10 -3.48 8.92
N GLY A 279 -0.04 -4.16 9.28
CA GLY A 279 1.31 -3.70 9.04
C GLY A 279 2.32 -4.82 9.20
N ASP A 280 3.57 -4.51 8.89
CA ASP A 280 4.69 -5.35 9.28
C ASP A 280 5.03 -5.08 10.74
N PHE A 281 5.19 -6.10 11.57
CA PHE A 281 5.60 -5.90 12.96
C PHE A 281 7.12 -5.79 13.06
N TRP A 282 7.66 -4.67 12.56
CA TRP A 282 9.09 -4.41 12.65
C TRP A 282 9.55 -4.28 14.09
N GLY A 283 10.67 -4.93 14.42
CA GLY A 283 11.28 -4.83 15.75
C GLY A 283 10.61 -5.67 16.83
N ILE A 284 9.64 -6.53 16.48
CA ILE A 284 8.98 -7.42 17.43
C ILE A 284 10.00 -8.20 18.27
N LYS A 285 9.75 -8.31 19.57
CA LYS A 285 10.56 -9.05 20.55
C LYS A 285 9.79 -10.28 21.04
N GLY A 286 10.52 -11.27 21.59
CA GLY A 286 9.90 -12.48 22.18
C GLY A 286 9.39 -13.51 21.17
N CYS A 287 9.61 -13.33 19.87
CA CYS A 287 9.36 -14.34 18.85
C CYS A 287 10.65 -15.04 18.42
N SER A 288 10.52 -16.28 17.92
CA SER A 288 11.68 -17.00 17.36
C SER A 288 12.27 -16.31 16.14
N ASP A 289 13.58 -16.45 15.91
CA ASP A 289 14.23 -15.94 14.69
C ASP A 289 13.57 -16.53 13.44
N GLU A 290 13.11 -17.77 13.49
CA GLU A 290 12.42 -18.45 12.41
C GLU A 290 11.10 -17.76 12.07
N ASP A 291 10.25 -17.48 13.05
CA ASP A 291 8.98 -16.77 12.87
C ASP A 291 9.19 -15.37 12.31
N VAL A 292 10.20 -14.66 12.82
CA VAL A 292 10.56 -13.34 12.29
C VAL A 292 10.99 -13.41 10.83
N GLN A 293 11.73 -14.45 10.41
CA GLN A 293 12.12 -14.60 8.99
C GLN A 293 10.95 -14.98 8.08
N LYS A 294 9.94 -15.67 8.61
CA LYS A 294 8.70 -16.00 7.89
C LYS A 294 7.75 -14.81 7.74
N GLY A 295 7.93 -13.76 8.56
CA GLY A 295 7.12 -12.54 8.58
C GLY A 295 6.00 -12.58 9.60
N ILE A 296 5.87 -11.48 10.34
CA ILE A 296 4.84 -11.26 11.37
C ILE A 296 4.12 -9.96 11.04
N SER A 297 2.80 -10.00 11.02
CA SER A 297 1.97 -8.81 10.88
C SER A 297 1.65 -8.22 12.25
N VAL A 298 1.59 -6.88 12.32
CA VAL A 298 0.80 -6.22 13.35
C VAL A 298 -0.64 -6.05 12.84
N VAL A 299 -1.61 -6.25 13.75
CA VAL A 299 -3.04 -6.07 13.48
C VAL A 299 -3.62 -5.17 14.55
N PHE A 300 -4.34 -4.13 14.14
CA PHE A 300 -5.14 -3.28 15.00
C PHE A 300 -6.61 -3.59 14.78
N GLU A 301 -7.31 -3.98 15.83
CA GLU A 301 -8.74 -4.19 15.87
C GLU A 301 -9.42 -2.87 16.22
N ASN A 302 -9.83 -2.12 15.21
CA ASN A 302 -10.28 -0.74 15.38
C ASN A 302 -11.78 -0.63 15.68
N SER A 303 -12.57 -1.68 15.40
CA SER A 303 -14.02 -1.67 15.57
C SER A 303 -14.57 -3.07 15.85
N GLN A 304 -15.87 -3.15 16.23
CA GLN A 304 -16.58 -4.41 16.35
C GLN A 304 -16.58 -5.24 15.05
N LYS A 305 -16.71 -4.60 13.89
CA LYS A 305 -16.58 -5.28 12.58
C LYS A 305 -15.18 -5.86 12.38
N GLY A 306 -14.14 -5.18 12.88
CA GLY A 306 -12.78 -5.71 12.91
C GLY A 306 -12.67 -7.00 13.74
N ALA A 307 -13.28 -7.02 14.93
CA ALA A 307 -13.34 -8.21 15.75
C ALA A 307 -14.06 -9.38 15.05
N GLU A 308 -15.19 -9.10 14.37
CA GLU A 308 -15.92 -10.09 13.57
C GLU A 308 -15.06 -10.71 12.48
N LEU A 309 -14.28 -9.88 11.75
CA LEU A 309 -13.37 -10.34 10.70
C LEU A 309 -12.26 -11.23 11.25
N ILE A 310 -11.65 -10.87 12.40
CA ILE A 310 -10.65 -11.70 13.08
C ILE A 310 -11.28 -13.02 13.49
N GLN A 311 -12.46 -12.99 14.11
CA GLN A 311 -13.14 -14.18 14.61
C GLN A 311 -13.49 -15.16 13.47
N ALA A 312 -13.92 -14.64 12.30
CA ALA A 312 -14.18 -15.47 11.12
C ALA A 312 -12.93 -16.22 10.62
N ALA A 313 -11.76 -15.60 10.73
CA ALA A 313 -10.49 -16.17 10.29
C ALA A 313 -9.69 -16.90 11.40
N ILE A 314 -10.15 -16.86 12.64
CA ILE A 314 -9.36 -17.23 13.85
C ILE A 314 -8.74 -18.63 13.80
N LYS A 315 -9.43 -19.60 13.20
CA LYS A 315 -8.95 -20.98 13.08
C LYS A 315 -7.69 -21.14 12.23
N ASN A 316 -7.43 -20.17 11.36
CA ASN A 316 -6.30 -20.16 10.43
C ASN A 316 -5.18 -19.19 10.88
N LEU A 317 -5.34 -18.54 12.03
CA LEU A 317 -4.44 -17.50 12.51
C LEU A 317 -3.74 -17.89 13.81
N HIS A 318 -2.45 -17.60 13.88
CA HIS A 318 -1.81 -17.33 15.16
C HIS A 318 -2.08 -15.86 15.52
N LEU A 319 -2.53 -15.61 16.74
CA LEU A 319 -2.86 -14.27 17.22
C LEU A 319 -2.33 -14.12 18.65
N GLU A 320 -1.47 -13.14 18.89
CA GLU A 320 -0.88 -12.86 20.19
C GLU A 320 -1.06 -11.38 20.55
N LYS A 321 -1.70 -11.10 21.70
CA LYS A 321 -1.94 -9.72 22.14
C LYS A 321 -0.62 -9.00 22.44
N ARG A 322 -0.49 -7.77 21.97
CA ARG A 322 0.69 -6.90 22.14
C ARG A 322 0.27 -5.49 22.56
N SER A 323 1.23 -4.67 22.93
CA SER A 323 0.99 -3.25 23.25
C SER A 323 1.24 -2.36 22.02
N LEU A 324 0.62 -1.20 22.01
CA LEU A 324 0.88 -0.17 21.00
C LEU A 324 2.34 0.30 21.05
N ASP A 325 2.92 0.43 22.25
CA ASP A 325 4.30 0.89 22.43
C ASP A 325 5.31 -0.02 21.75
N GLU A 326 5.10 -1.35 21.77
CA GLU A 326 5.96 -2.30 21.05
C GLU A 326 5.95 -2.08 19.53
N VAL A 327 4.82 -1.61 18.99
CA VAL A 327 4.67 -1.35 17.55
C VAL A 327 5.38 -0.07 17.14
N LEU A 328 5.33 0.97 17.97
CA LEU A 328 5.86 2.31 17.63
C LEU A 328 7.36 2.30 17.35
N ASP A 329 8.13 1.51 18.11
CA ASP A 329 9.59 1.37 17.95
C ASP A 329 9.98 0.97 16.51
N GLY A 330 9.21 0.08 15.90
CA GLY A 330 9.47 -0.47 14.57
C GLY A 330 8.67 0.16 13.42
N ASN A 331 7.60 0.89 13.75
CA ASN A 331 6.62 1.43 12.78
C ASN A 331 6.43 2.95 12.88
N PRO A 332 7.48 3.75 12.66
CA PRO A 332 7.39 5.20 12.81
C PRO A 332 6.33 5.84 11.90
N TYR A 333 5.94 5.17 10.81
CA TYR A 333 4.94 5.67 9.86
C TYR A 333 3.48 5.39 10.28
N LEU A 334 3.26 4.82 11.45
CA LEU A 334 1.92 4.73 12.03
C LEU A 334 1.36 6.14 12.28
N PHE A 335 2.19 7.03 12.82
CA PHE A 335 1.87 8.43 13.08
C PHE A 335 2.81 9.41 12.34
N GLY A 336 4.06 9.01 12.09
CA GLY A 336 5.09 9.86 11.52
C GLY A 336 4.98 10.05 10.01
N GLN A 337 5.36 11.23 9.55
CA GLN A 337 5.37 11.58 8.14
C GLN A 337 6.64 11.06 7.43
N ALA A 338 6.50 10.73 6.16
CA ALA A 338 7.62 10.30 5.33
C ALA A 338 8.24 11.52 4.62
N ILE A 339 9.26 12.10 5.24
CA ILE A 339 9.95 13.28 4.71
C ILE A 339 10.83 12.90 3.52
N GLN A 340 10.75 13.67 2.45
CA GLN A 340 11.63 13.57 1.28
C GLN A 340 13.09 13.87 1.67
N LYS A 341 14.02 13.07 1.16
CA LYS A 341 15.46 13.20 1.45
C LYS A 341 16.32 13.46 0.23
N GLY A 342 15.81 13.22 -0.97
CA GLY A 342 16.47 13.46 -2.23
C GLY A 342 15.81 14.59 -3.01
N ASN A 343 16.37 14.93 -4.19
CA ASN A 343 15.82 15.95 -5.07
C ASN A 343 14.75 15.34 -6.00
N ARG A 344 13.47 15.49 -5.60
CA ARG A 344 12.33 14.92 -6.34
C ARG A 344 12.15 15.55 -7.74
N SER A 345 12.29 16.86 -7.87
CA SER A 345 12.12 17.55 -9.16
C SER A 345 13.17 17.08 -10.15
N GLU A 346 14.43 17.10 -9.75
CA GLU A 346 15.56 16.63 -10.56
C GLU A 346 15.43 15.15 -10.93
N PHE A 347 14.89 14.32 -10.00
CA PHE A 347 14.64 12.90 -10.30
C PHE A 347 13.70 12.74 -11.50
N PHE A 348 12.58 13.47 -11.54
CA PHE A 348 11.63 13.35 -12.65
C PHE A 348 12.15 13.98 -13.96
N GLU A 349 12.96 15.03 -13.89
CA GLU A 349 13.64 15.62 -15.06
C GLU A 349 14.67 14.65 -15.65
N LEU A 350 15.42 13.96 -14.80
CA LEU A 350 16.39 12.94 -15.24
C LEU A 350 15.66 11.69 -15.76
N LEU A 351 14.56 11.28 -15.14
CA LEU A 351 13.81 10.10 -15.54
C LEU A 351 13.27 10.18 -16.96
N ASP A 352 13.05 11.39 -17.49
CA ASP A 352 12.64 11.60 -18.88
C ASP A 352 13.79 11.41 -19.91
N LYS A 353 15.04 11.37 -19.45
CA LYS A 353 16.25 11.36 -20.29
C LYS A 353 17.17 10.18 -20.04
N GLU A 354 17.11 9.61 -18.84
CA GLU A 354 18.08 8.66 -18.33
C GLU A 354 17.40 7.40 -17.78
N PRO A 355 18.12 6.27 -17.67
CA PRO A 355 17.60 5.08 -17.00
C PRO A 355 17.19 5.36 -15.55
N PHE A 356 16.17 4.65 -15.06
CA PHE A 356 15.65 4.79 -13.70
C PHE A 356 16.74 4.68 -12.62
N SER A 357 17.62 3.68 -12.76
CA SER A 357 18.73 3.46 -11.82
C SER A 357 19.70 4.63 -11.75
N LYS A 358 19.98 5.29 -12.89
CA LYS A 358 20.83 6.47 -12.98
C LYS A 358 20.14 7.68 -12.33
N ALA A 359 18.86 7.92 -12.65
CA ALA A 359 18.09 8.99 -12.03
C ALA A 359 18.05 8.88 -10.49
N VAL A 360 17.83 7.67 -9.94
CA VAL A 360 17.89 7.44 -8.50
C VAL A 360 19.29 7.72 -7.93
N LYS A 361 20.35 7.22 -8.59
CA LYS A 361 21.73 7.37 -8.11
C LYS A 361 22.18 8.82 -8.06
N GLU A 362 21.81 9.64 -9.02
CA GLU A 362 22.21 11.05 -9.11
C GLU A 362 21.44 11.95 -8.16
N THR A 363 20.15 11.67 -7.94
CA THR A 363 19.29 12.52 -7.11
C THR A 363 19.22 12.12 -5.64
N TYR A 364 19.69 10.92 -5.31
CA TYR A 364 19.81 10.44 -3.95
C TYR A 364 21.22 9.91 -3.68
N THR A 365 22.04 10.76 -3.10
CA THR A 365 23.37 10.35 -2.59
C THR A 365 23.26 10.14 -1.09
N GLU A 366 23.37 8.90 -0.67
CA GLU A 366 23.41 8.59 0.75
C GLU A 366 24.72 9.15 1.36
N ASN A 367 24.61 9.85 2.48
CA ASN A 367 25.77 10.36 3.21
C ASN A 367 26.73 9.19 3.52
N ILE A 368 28.03 9.39 3.32
CA ILE A 368 29.11 8.40 3.51
C ILE A 368 29.01 7.71 4.88
N VAL A 369 28.64 8.45 5.94
CA VAL A 369 28.45 7.91 7.30
C VAL A 369 27.23 6.97 7.36
N GLN A 370 26.14 7.29 6.71
CA GLN A 370 24.94 6.44 6.64
C GLN A 370 25.22 5.19 5.80
N LYS A 371 25.95 5.36 4.69
CA LYS A 371 26.41 4.27 3.82
C LYS A 371 27.35 3.32 4.59
N GLY A 372 28.27 3.86 5.37
CA GLY A 372 29.17 3.09 6.24
C GLY A 372 28.41 2.33 7.34
N LYS A 373 27.50 2.98 8.06
CA LYS A 373 26.65 2.32 9.07
C LYS A 373 25.77 1.22 8.48
N ARG A 374 25.24 1.42 7.28
CA ARG A 374 24.44 0.44 6.56
C ARG A 374 25.28 -0.76 6.13
N TYR A 375 26.49 -0.52 5.60
CA TYR A 375 27.46 -1.55 5.20
C TYR A 375 27.93 -2.39 6.39
N ILE A 376 28.23 -1.75 7.52
CA ILE A 376 28.59 -2.44 8.76
C ILE A 376 27.43 -3.32 9.26
N LYS A 377 26.19 -2.81 9.25
CA LYS A 377 25.00 -3.62 9.59
C LYS A 377 24.82 -4.80 8.64
N PHE A 378 25.09 -4.60 7.35
CA PHE A 378 25.05 -5.67 6.36
C PHE A 378 26.10 -6.76 6.66
N ILE A 379 27.35 -6.36 6.89
CA ILE A 379 28.45 -7.30 7.23
C ILE A 379 28.12 -8.05 8.53
N LEU A 380 27.73 -7.36 9.59
CA LEU A 380 27.36 -7.97 10.86
C LEU A 380 26.22 -8.99 10.70
N LYS A 381 25.24 -8.68 9.87
CA LYS A 381 24.09 -9.56 9.63
C LYS A 381 24.41 -10.79 8.78
N HIS A 382 25.31 -10.65 7.78
CA HIS A 382 25.56 -11.70 6.80
C HIS A 382 26.86 -12.47 7.03
N VAL A 383 27.88 -11.86 7.64
CA VAL A 383 29.17 -12.50 7.88
C VAL A 383 29.22 -13.16 9.27
N PHE A 384 28.68 -12.51 10.30
CA PHE A 384 28.73 -13.07 11.67
C PHE A 384 27.61 -14.08 11.98
N LYS A 385 26.47 -14.09 11.25
CA LYS A 385 25.50 -15.17 11.38
C LYS A 385 25.91 -16.49 10.69
N ARG A 386 26.91 -16.49 9.78
CA ARG A 386 27.46 -17.74 9.18
C ARG A 386 28.39 -18.54 10.09
N LYS A 387 28.73 -18.06 11.29
CA LYS A 387 29.62 -18.76 12.24
C LYS A 387 28.90 -19.44 13.41
N LYS A 388 27.59 -19.66 13.31
CA LYS A 388 26.84 -20.47 14.28
C LYS A 388 26.06 -21.56 13.53
N TRP A 389 26.84 -22.51 12.93
CA TRP A 389 26.42 -23.87 12.57
C TRP A 389 27.55 -24.80 12.95
#